data_d58bdb487be760ff9a3fd77b7e4fec44
#
_entry.id   d58bdb487be760ff9a3fd77b7e4fec44
#
_cell.length_a   1.000
_cell.length_b   1.000
_cell.length_c   1.000
_cell.angle_alpha   90.00
_cell.angle_beta   90.00
_cell.angle_gamma   90.00
#
_symmetry.space_group_name_H-M   'P 1'
#
loop_
_entity.id
_entity.type
_entity.pdbx_description
1 polymer ?
#
loop_
_entity_poly.entity_id
_entity_poly.type
_entity_poly.pdbx_seq_one_letter_code
_entity_poly.pdbx_strand_id
1 'polypeptide(L)'
;MKRILLSLAAALCMCASAAAQTVAPFKDGDRAVFLGNSITDGGHYHSYIWLYYMTRFPYMDLRVMNAGIGGETAGDMYKRLDGDVLSKRPTVLTVTFGMNDTGYMEYNGDDAGAFGEKKYRECYDNFKKMEKRLQTLDGVRVVMLGGSPYDETAQIENNAPLRGKNAVMDRVVGFQKESAAANGWEFVDFSAPMVEIGRRVQAGQPSFSLSMGDRIHPDNDGHMVMAYLYLKAQGFAGREVADVQIDAAKAKVLKAGNCEITGLRRNGREISFDYLAEALPYPLDTLTHGMGSKRSQAEATKLVPFIEEMNREMLTVKGLKGDYTLYIDGERIGTWSGKQLGEGVCGLLIS
;
A
#
# COMPACT_ATOMS: atom_id res chain seq x y z
N MET A 1 12.25 -59.06 21.54
CA MET A 1 11.50 -58.26 20.55
C MET A 1 11.43 -56.82 21.04
N LYS A 2 12.29 -55.92 20.55
CA LYS A 2 12.34 -54.50 20.89
C LYS A 2 11.50 -53.73 19.87
N ARG A 3 10.45 -53.09 20.29
CA ARG A 3 9.67 -52.15 19.47
C ARG A 3 10.35 -50.81 19.51
N ILE A 4 10.81 -50.34 18.34
CA ILE A 4 11.31 -48.98 18.13
C ILE A 4 10.09 -48.12 17.72
N LEU A 5 9.74 -47.16 18.58
CA LEU A 5 8.78 -46.09 18.26
C LEU A 5 9.55 -44.98 17.50
N LEU A 6 9.28 -44.82 16.22
CA LEU A 6 9.70 -43.66 15.46
C LEU A 6 8.71 -42.52 15.72
N SER A 7 9.16 -41.50 16.42
CA SER A 7 8.45 -40.23 16.57
C SER A 7 8.73 -39.39 15.33
N LEU A 8 7.74 -39.23 14.47
CA LEU A 8 7.77 -38.31 13.32
C LEU A 8 7.51 -36.89 13.86
N ALA A 9 8.54 -36.09 14.03
CA ALA A 9 8.42 -34.67 14.27
C ALA A 9 8.09 -33.99 12.94
N ALA A 10 6.84 -33.62 12.74
CA ALA A 10 6.42 -32.79 11.63
C ALA A 10 6.91 -31.35 11.87
N ALA A 11 8.02 -30.99 11.24
CA ALA A 11 8.45 -29.61 11.11
C ALA A 11 7.48 -28.89 10.17
N LEU A 12 6.56 -28.10 10.73
CA LEU A 12 5.74 -27.16 9.96
C LEU A 12 6.68 -26.03 9.48
N CYS A 13 7.25 -26.18 8.28
CA CYS A 13 7.82 -25.04 7.55
C CYS A 13 6.67 -24.09 7.21
N MET A 14 6.49 -23.05 8.02
CA MET A 14 5.76 -21.86 7.58
C MET A 14 6.59 -21.20 6.46
N CYS A 15 6.36 -21.63 5.24
CA CYS A 15 6.73 -20.84 4.07
C CYS A 15 5.83 -19.61 4.07
N ALA A 16 6.30 -18.51 4.64
CA ALA A 16 5.79 -17.21 4.28
C ALA A 16 6.04 -17.08 2.77
N SER A 17 4.99 -17.26 1.97
CA SER A 17 5.03 -16.95 0.55
C SER A 17 5.25 -15.43 0.47
N ALA A 18 6.50 -15.01 0.31
CA ALA A 18 6.80 -13.66 -0.13
C ALA A 18 5.98 -13.46 -1.42
N ALA A 19 5.02 -12.55 -1.39
CA ALA A 19 4.30 -12.17 -2.60
C ALA A 19 5.37 -11.81 -3.62
N ALA A 20 5.33 -12.43 -4.81
CA ALA A 20 6.35 -12.20 -5.82
C ALA A 20 6.37 -10.71 -6.16
N GLN A 21 7.53 -10.09 -6.07
CA GLN A 21 7.74 -8.70 -6.48
C GLN A 21 7.34 -8.56 -7.96
N THR A 22 6.35 -7.71 -8.23
CA THR A 22 5.84 -7.45 -9.59
C THR A 22 6.23 -6.08 -10.10
N VAL A 23 6.69 -5.19 -9.21
CA VAL A 23 7.14 -3.82 -9.48
C VAL A 23 8.49 -3.60 -8.80
N ALA A 24 9.46 -3.07 -9.53
CA ALA A 24 10.75 -2.75 -8.94
C ALA A 24 10.61 -1.56 -7.97
N PRO A 25 11.32 -1.57 -6.81
CA PRO A 25 11.42 -0.39 -5.95
C PRO A 25 11.93 0.83 -6.71
N PHE A 26 11.59 2.01 -6.21
CA PHE A 26 12.25 3.24 -6.68
C PHE A 26 13.73 3.23 -6.29
N LYS A 27 14.52 3.91 -7.09
CA LYS A 27 15.98 4.04 -6.90
C LYS A 27 16.34 5.48 -6.55
N ASP A 28 17.52 5.66 -6.02
CA ASP A 28 18.11 6.97 -5.81
C ASP A 28 18.17 7.75 -7.13
N GLY A 29 17.76 9.02 -7.09
CA GLY A 29 17.62 9.88 -8.27
C GLY A 29 16.36 9.68 -9.10
N ASP A 30 15.45 8.77 -8.73
CA ASP A 30 14.19 8.58 -9.47
C ASP A 30 13.26 9.79 -9.39
N ARG A 31 12.64 10.05 -10.52
CA ARG A 31 11.53 11.00 -10.69
C ARG A 31 10.29 10.21 -11.08
N ALA A 32 9.50 9.85 -10.06
CA ALA A 32 8.27 9.09 -10.23
C ALA A 32 7.10 10.06 -10.50
N VAL A 33 6.56 10.06 -11.71
CA VAL A 33 5.40 10.86 -12.09
C VAL A 33 4.17 9.98 -12.08
N PHE A 34 3.13 10.39 -11.35
CA PHE A 34 1.87 9.68 -11.23
C PHE A 34 0.82 10.34 -12.13
N LEU A 35 0.58 9.75 -13.28
CA LEU A 35 -0.44 10.18 -14.25
C LEU A 35 -1.78 9.52 -13.91
N GLY A 36 -2.83 10.33 -13.78
CA GLY A 36 -4.17 9.85 -13.45
C GLY A 36 -5.24 10.92 -13.51
N ASN A 37 -6.41 10.59 -13.01
CA ASN A 37 -7.58 11.46 -12.88
C ASN A 37 -7.68 12.08 -11.47
N SER A 38 -8.92 12.43 -11.02
CA SER A 38 -9.20 13.01 -9.69
C SER A 38 -8.66 12.18 -8.52
N ILE A 39 -8.61 10.85 -8.63
CA ILE A 39 -8.12 9.96 -7.59
C ILE A 39 -6.60 10.16 -7.38
N THR A 40 -5.87 10.45 -8.45
CA THR A 40 -4.46 10.83 -8.38
C THR A 40 -4.28 12.30 -8.04
N ASP A 41 -5.10 13.20 -8.64
CA ASP A 41 -5.08 14.65 -8.40
C ASP A 41 -5.23 15.00 -6.91
N GLY A 42 -6.10 14.28 -6.18
CA GLY A 42 -6.27 14.41 -4.74
C GLY A 42 -5.00 14.25 -3.89
N GLY A 43 -3.95 13.66 -4.43
CA GLY A 43 -2.61 13.70 -3.84
C GLY A 43 -2.35 12.66 -2.73
N HIS A 44 -3.27 11.76 -2.43
CA HIS A 44 -3.15 10.91 -1.24
C HIS A 44 -2.26 9.67 -1.44
N TYR A 45 -2.67 8.68 -2.26
CA TYR A 45 -1.99 7.39 -2.27
C TYR A 45 -0.50 7.47 -2.66
N HIS A 46 -0.14 8.30 -3.63
CA HIS A 46 1.25 8.45 -4.04
C HIS A 46 2.09 9.24 -3.02
N SER A 47 1.48 10.18 -2.28
CA SER A 47 2.14 10.84 -1.15
C SER A 47 2.38 9.88 0.00
N TYR A 48 1.45 8.93 0.25
CA TYR A 48 1.65 7.87 1.25
C TYR A 48 2.78 6.91 0.86
N ILE A 49 2.87 6.56 -0.43
CA ILE A 49 4.02 5.80 -0.96
C ILE A 49 5.32 6.61 -0.75
N TRP A 50 5.32 7.89 -1.06
CA TRP A 50 6.49 8.74 -0.89
C TRP A 50 6.91 8.87 0.58
N LEU A 51 5.97 9.08 1.48
CA LEU A 51 6.23 9.13 2.92
C LEU A 51 6.84 7.82 3.44
N TYR A 52 6.37 6.67 2.93
CA TYR A 52 7.00 5.38 3.24
C TYR A 52 8.48 5.38 2.83
N TYR A 53 8.80 5.83 1.62
CA TYR A 53 10.19 5.92 1.16
C TYR A 53 11.01 6.89 1.99
N MET A 54 10.48 8.05 2.34
CA MET A 54 11.16 9.05 3.18
C MET A 54 11.49 8.51 4.57
N THR A 55 10.60 7.71 5.16
CA THR A 55 10.84 7.10 6.47
C THR A 55 11.78 5.90 6.41
N ARG A 56 11.77 5.14 5.31
CA ARG A 56 12.57 3.91 5.17
C ARG A 56 13.94 4.13 4.55
N PHE A 57 14.08 5.14 3.72
CA PHE A 57 15.29 5.44 2.96
C PHE A 57 15.60 6.93 3.02
N PRO A 58 15.93 7.48 4.22
CA PRO A 58 15.99 8.93 4.44
C PRO A 58 17.06 9.64 3.62
N TYR A 59 18.02 8.91 3.06
CA TYR A 59 19.10 9.47 2.23
C TYR A 59 18.84 9.36 0.73
N MET A 60 17.71 8.78 0.31
CA MET A 60 17.34 8.61 -1.09
C MET A 60 16.82 9.92 -1.68
N ASP A 61 17.41 10.40 -2.78
CA ASP A 61 16.83 11.50 -3.58
C ASP A 61 15.72 10.93 -4.47
N LEU A 62 14.52 10.83 -3.92
CA LEU A 62 13.32 10.40 -4.63
C LEU A 62 12.36 11.57 -4.77
N ARG A 63 11.94 11.86 -6.00
CA ARG A 63 10.91 12.86 -6.29
C ARG A 63 9.66 12.18 -6.77
N VAL A 64 8.57 12.39 -6.04
CA VAL A 64 7.23 11.95 -6.43
C VAL A 64 6.44 13.16 -6.89
N MET A 65 5.91 13.10 -8.12
CA MET A 65 5.21 14.21 -8.75
C MET A 65 3.79 13.79 -9.14
N ASN A 66 2.83 14.60 -8.71
CA ASN A 66 1.44 14.45 -9.09
C ASN A 66 1.24 14.99 -10.51
N ALA A 67 0.67 14.17 -11.38
CA ALA A 67 0.21 14.53 -12.71
C ALA A 67 -1.25 14.06 -12.94
N GLY A 68 -2.04 14.02 -11.85
CA GLY A 68 -3.49 13.82 -11.90
C GLY A 68 -4.21 15.10 -12.29
N ILE A 69 -5.33 14.98 -13.01
CA ILE A 69 -6.29 16.07 -13.25
C ILE A 69 -7.70 15.51 -13.12
N GLY A 70 -8.54 16.19 -12.34
CA GLY A 70 -9.92 15.77 -12.10
C GLY A 70 -10.74 15.62 -13.37
N GLY A 71 -11.52 14.53 -13.47
CA GLY A 71 -12.42 14.27 -14.60
C GLY A 71 -11.77 13.68 -15.86
N GLU A 72 -10.45 13.60 -15.95
CA GLU A 72 -9.78 13.13 -17.16
C GLU A 72 -10.00 11.65 -17.47
N THR A 73 -10.04 11.39 -18.77
CA THR A 73 -10.05 10.08 -19.41
C THR A 73 -8.65 9.75 -19.98
N ALA A 74 -8.43 8.50 -20.41
CA ALA A 74 -7.21 8.13 -21.15
C ALA A 74 -6.94 9.03 -22.37
N GLY A 75 -8.01 9.47 -23.04
CA GLY A 75 -7.91 10.38 -24.18
C GLY A 75 -7.41 11.77 -23.81
N ASP A 76 -7.83 12.30 -22.68
CA ASP A 76 -7.40 13.61 -22.20
C ASP A 76 -5.95 13.55 -21.68
N MET A 77 -5.60 12.51 -20.93
CA MET A 77 -4.22 12.22 -20.50
C MET A 77 -3.27 12.14 -21.70
N TYR A 78 -3.69 11.48 -22.79
CA TYR A 78 -2.89 11.38 -24.02
C TYR A 78 -2.62 12.77 -24.62
N LYS A 79 -3.61 13.66 -24.68
CA LYS A 79 -3.46 15.01 -25.26
C LYS A 79 -2.40 15.86 -24.55
N ARG A 80 -2.25 15.69 -23.22
CA ARG A 80 -1.27 16.45 -22.43
C ARG A 80 0.01 15.68 -22.10
N LEU A 81 0.14 14.45 -22.59
CA LEU A 81 1.24 13.57 -22.20
C LEU A 81 2.61 14.21 -22.42
N ASP A 82 2.88 14.75 -23.61
CA ASP A 82 4.18 15.36 -23.94
C ASP A 82 4.39 16.71 -23.23
N GLY A 83 3.41 17.59 -23.26
CA GLY A 83 3.56 18.98 -22.78
C GLY A 83 3.57 19.11 -21.27
N ASP A 84 2.83 18.27 -20.55
CA ASP A 84 2.73 18.32 -19.10
C ASP A 84 3.48 17.17 -18.42
N VAL A 85 3.20 15.93 -18.80
CA VAL A 85 3.70 14.76 -18.05
C VAL A 85 5.18 14.50 -18.34
N LEU A 86 5.54 14.39 -19.62
CA LEU A 86 6.92 14.09 -20.03
C LEU A 86 7.86 15.28 -19.83
N SER A 87 7.34 16.52 -19.80
CA SER A 87 8.13 17.71 -19.45
C SER A 87 8.69 17.65 -18.01
N LYS A 88 8.10 16.85 -17.13
CA LYS A 88 8.61 16.55 -15.77
C LYS A 88 9.81 15.60 -15.79
N ARG A 89 10.18 15.08 -16.97
CA ARG A 89 11.31 14.15 -17.19
C ARG A 89 11.26 12.94 -16.27
N PRO A 90 10.16 12.13 -16.30
CA PRO A 90 10.05 10.95 -15.46
C PRO A 90 11.18 9.94 -15.74
N THR A 91 11.70 9.29 -14.71
CA THR A 91 12.42 8.01 -14.82
C THR A 91 11.48 6.84 -14.57
N VAL A 92 10.39 7.12 -13.82
CA VAL A 92 9.28 6.18 -13.59
C VAL A 92 7.99 6.93 -13.89
N LEU A 93 7.15 6.36 -14.74
CA LEU A 93 5.84 6.89 -15.08
C LEU A 93 4.77 5.87 -14.70
N THR A 94 3.95 6.18 -13.70
CA THR A 94 2.77 5.39 -13.40
C THR A 94 1.57 5.93 -14.17
N VAL A 95 0.70 5.06 -14.67
CA VAL A 95 -0.45 5.42 -15.48
C VAL A 95 -1.69 4.72 -14.98
N THR A 96 -2.73 5.48 -14.61
CA THR A 96 -4.04 4.96 -14.20
C THR A 96 -5.18 5.75 -14.82
N PHE A 97 -6.20 5.05 -15.32
CA PHE A 97 -7.42 5.60 -15.92
C PHE A 97 -8.55 4.57 -15.83
N GLY A 98 -9.73 4.88 -16.31
CA GLY A 98 -10.88 3.97 -16.38
C GLY A 98 -12.12 4.51 -15.69
N MET A 99 -11.99 5.16 -14.52
CA MET A 99 -13.12 5.62 -13.73
C MET A 99 -14.03 6.58 -14.52
N ASN A 100 -13.46 7.58 -15.21
CA ASN A 100 -14.20 8.54 -16.02
C ASN A 100 -14.45 8.00 -17.44
N ASP A 101 -13.54 7.20 -17.97
CA ASP A 101 -13.65 6.59 -19.30
C ASP A 101 -14.90 5.75 -19.46
N THR A 102 -15.31 5.07 -18.38
CA THR A 102 -16.47 4.17 -18.38
C THR A 102 -17.81 4.90 -18.22
N GLY A 103 -17.82 6.22 -18.01
CA GLY A 103 -19.05 7.02 -17.90
C GLY A 103 -19.80 6.81 -16.57
N TYR A 104 -20.97 7.42 -16.42
CA TYR A 104 -21.69 7.45 -15.14
C TYR A 104 -23.20 7.24 -15.30
N MET A 105 -23.98 8.32 -15.38
CA MET A 105 -25.44 8.34 -15.18
C MET A 105 -26.23 7.49 -16.20
N GLU A 106 -25.65 7.24 -17.35
CA GLU A 106 -26.28 6.43 -18.41
C GLU A 106 -26.47 4.97 -18.04
N TYR A 107 -25.77 4.48 -16.99
CA TYR A 107 -26.02 3.15 -16.40
C TYR A 107 -27.38 3.03 -15.72
N ASN A 108 -28.08 4.13 -15.50
CA ASN A 108 -29.45 4.12 -14.97
C ASN A 108 -30.51 3.96 -16.08
N GLY A 109 -30.12 4.00 -17.36
CA GLY A 109 -31.00 3.88 -18.50
C GLY A 109 -31.16 2.44 -19.02
N ASP A 110 -32.12 2.23 -19.90
CA ASP A 110 -32.43 0.91 -20.47
C ASP A 110 -31.29 0.37 -21.36
N ASP A 111 -30.48 1.26 -21.93
CA ASP A 111 -29.36 0.91 -22.83
C ASP A 111 -28.00 0.82 -22.11
N ALA A 112 -27.97 0.64 -20.77
CA ALA A 112 -26.76 0.61 -19.97
C ALA A 112 -25.66 -0.32 -20.53
N GLY A 113 -26.06 -1.50 -21.03
CA GLY A 113 -25.12 -2.46 -21.62
C GLY A 113 -24.46 -1.95 -22.91
N ALA A 114 -25.24 -1.38 -23.83
CA ALA A 114 -24.73 -0.79 -25.07
C ALA A 114 -23.86 0.43 -24.79
N PHE A 115 -24.26 1.24 -23.81
CA PHE A 115 -23.45 2.38 -23.35
C PHE A 115 -22.09 1.92 -22.80
N GLY A 116 -22.08 0.92 -21.90
CA GLY A 116 -20.85 0.39 -21.34
C GLY A 116 -19.90 -0.17 -22.40
N GLU A 117 -20.43 -0.90 -23.41
CA GLU A 117 -19.65 -1.42 -24.53
C GLU A 117 -19.03 -0.29 -25.37
N LYS A 118 -19.81 0.77 -25.66
CA LYS A 118 -19.32 1.97 -26.35
C LYS A 118 -18.17 2.62 -25.56
N LYS A 119 -18.36 2.82 -24.26
CA LYS A 119 -17.37 3.44 -23.39
C LYS A 119 -16.09 2.62 -23.27
N TYR A 120 -16.20 1.31 -23.16
CA TYR A 120 -15.05 0.42 -23.21
C TYR A 120 -14.23 0.58 -24.49
N ARG A 121 -14.87 0.61 -25.65
CA ARG A 121 -14.18 0.78 -26.95
C ARG A 121 -13.52 2.15 -27.06
N GLU A 122 -14.22 3.22 -26.68
CA GLU A 122 -13.65 4.57 -26.64
C GLU A 122 -12.39 4.65 -25.76
N CYS A 123 -12.46 4.07 -24.56
CA CYS A 123 -11.33 3.98 -23.64
C CYS A 123 -10.16 3.21 -24.25
N TYR A 124 -10.44 2.03 -24.81
CA TYR A 124 -9.44 1.19 -25.44
C TYR A 124 -8.74 1.91 -26.60
N ASP A 125 -9.50 2.52 -27.52
CA ASP A 125 -8.95 3.23 -28.69
C ASP A 125 -8.09 4.44 -28.28
N ASN A 126 -8.50 5.16 -27.24
CA ASN A 126 -7.72 6.28 -26.69
C ASN A 126 -6.46 5.79 -26.00
N PHE A 127 -6.56 4.72 -25.21
CA PHE A 127 -5.38 4.12 -24.60
C PHE A 127 -4.38 3.62 -25.65
N LYS A 128 -4.82 2.99 -26.73
CA LYS A 128 -3.92 2.53 -27.80
C LYS A 128 -3.11 3.67 -28.46
N LYS A 129 -3.61 4.90 -28.46
CA LYS A 129 -2.83 6.07 -28.88
C LYS A 129 -1.74 6.41 -27.87
N MET A 130 -2.10 6.41 -26.58
CA MET A 130 -1.15 6.63 -25.47
C MET A 130 -0.10 5.51 -25.41
N GLU A 131 -0.51 4.27 -25.55
CA GLU A 131 0.39 3.10 -25.56
C GLU A 131 1.48 3.24 -26.62
N LYS A 132 1.11 3.58 -27.87
CA LYS A 132 2.07 3.82 -28.94
C LYS A 132 3.09 4.90 -28.59
N ARG A 133 2.66 5.95 -27.90
CA ARG A 133 3.57 7.00 -27.45
C ARG A 133 4.47 6.54 -26.31
N LEU A 134 3.93 5.78 -25.34
CA LEU A 134 4.69 5.21 -24.23
C LEU A 134 5.77 4.24 -24.73
N GLN A 135 5.48 3.44 -25.75
CA GLN A 135 6.44 2.51 -26.38
C GLN A 135 7.67 3.20 -26.97
N THR A 136 7.59 4.49 -27.27
CA THR A 136 8.72 5.26 -27.82
C THR A 136 9.59 5.93 -26.75
N LEU A 137 9.24 5.75 -25.45
CA LEU A 137 10.01 6.35 -24.37
C LEU A 137 11.26 5.52 -24.08
N ASP A 138 12.41 6.16 -24.19
CA ASP A 138 13.68 5.54 -23.80
C ASP A 138 14.06 5.90 -22.37
N GLY A 139 14.53 4.92 -21.60
CA GLY A 139 14.97 5.11 -20.23
C GLY A 139 13.87 5.43 -19.22
N VAL A 140 12.60 5.31 -19.59
CA VAL A 140 11.45 5.49 -18.69
C VAL A 140 10.81 4.15 -18.35
N ARG A 141 10.78 3.83 -17.08
CA ARG A 141 10.08 2.66 -16.55
C ARG A 141 8.59 2.98 -16.44
N VAL A 142 7.75 2.25 -17.15
CA VAL A 142 6.29 2.41 -17.13
C VAL A 142 5.66 1.42 -16.17
N VAL A 143 4.78 1.89 -15.29
CA VAL A 143 3.99 1.09 -14.35
C VAL A 143 2.52 1.35 -14.61
N MET A 144 1.80 0.36 -15.14
CA MET A 144 0.36 0.44 -15.28
C MET A 144 -0.32 0.14 -13.95
N LEU A 145 -1.29 0.96 -13.58
CA LEU A 145 -2.10 0.77 -12.38
C LEU A 145 -3.53 0.46 -12.78
N GLY A 146 -4.02 -0.74 -12.49
CA GLY A 146 -5.45 -1.05 -12.55
C GLY A 146 -6.16 -0.17 -11.52
N GLY A 147 -7.05 0.73 -11.96
CA GLY A 147 -7.66 1.74 -11.12
C GLY A 147 -8.47 1.18 -9.94
N SER A 148 -8.70 2.00 -8.91
CA SER A 148 -9.62 1.63 -7.83
C SER A 148 -11.02 1.34 -8.37
N PRO A 149 -11.77 0.36 -7.79
CA PRO A 149 -13.09 -0.01 -8.29
C PRO A 149 -14.12 1.09 -8.02
N TYR A 150 -15.17 1.13 -8.86
CA TYR A 150 -16.42 1.77 -8.51
C TYR A 150 -17.18 0.85 -7.55
N ASP A 151 -17.66 1.35 -6.41
CA ASP A 151 -18.34 0.50 -5.44
C ASP A 151 -19.83 0.34 -5.77
N GLU A 152 -20.18 -0.82 -6.37
CA GLU A 152 -21.56 -1.18 -6.65
C GLU A 152 -22.27 -1.91 -5.49
N THR A 153 -21.54 -2.31 -4.45
CA THR A 153 -22.02 -3.27 -3.46
C THR A 153 -22.42 -2.65 -2.13
N ALA A 154 -21.82 -1.54 -1.74
CA ALA A 154 -22.17 -0.86 -0.49
C ALA A 154 -23.64 -0.37 -0.49
N GLN A 155 -24.32 -0.55 0.65
CA GLN A 155 -25.68 -0.06 0.85
C GLN A 155 -25.64 1.38 1.40
N ILE A 156 -25.41 2.35 0.52
CA ILE A 156 -25.34 3.78 0.88
C ILE A 156 -26.72 4.40 0.73
N GLU A 157 -27.22 4.99 1.80
CA GLU A 157 -28.52 5.65 1.79
C GLU A 157 -28.57 6.79 0.76
N ASN A 158 -29.67 6.89 0.03
CA ASN A 158 -29.91 7.91 -0.99
C ASN A 158 -28.85 7.98 -2.12
N ASN A 159 -28.05 6.92 -2.28
CA ASN A 159 -27.08 6.80 -3.37
C ASN A 159 -27.16 5.38 -3.98
N ALA A 160 -28.01 5.20 -4.98
CA ALA A 160 -28.11 3.94 -5.72
C ALA A 160 -26.83 3.71 -6.57
N PRO A 161 -26.33 2.48 -6.67
CA PRO A 161 -25.15 2.20 -7.48
C PRO A 161 -25.48 2.21 -8.98
N LEU A 162 -24.52 2.64 -9.78
CA LEU A 162 -24.53 2.56 -11.25
C LEU A 162 -24.17 1.12 -11.66
N ARG A 163 -25.21 0.28 -11.79
CA ARG A 163 -25.03 -1.17 -11.98
C ARG A 163 -24.42 -1.50 -13.32
N GLY A 164 -23.39 -2.36 -13.31
CA GLY A 164 -22.65 -2.77 -14.49
C GLY A 164 -21.45 -1.89 -14.82
N LYS A 165 -21.29 -0.72 -14.17
CA LYS A 165 -20.12 0.14 -14.37
C LYS A 165 -18.83 -0.58 -13.98
N ASN A 166 -18.80 -1.25 -12.82
CA ASN A 166 -17.58 -1.92 -12.37
C ASN A 166 -17.19 -3.08 -13.29
N ALA A 167 -18.16 -3.79 -13.88
CA ALA A 167 -17.86 -4.82 -14.86
C ALA A 167 -17.16 -4.28 -16.12
N VAL A 168 -17.49 -3.06 -16.54
CA VAL A 168 -16.76 -2.38 -17.63
C VAL A 168 -15.37 -1.95 -17.18
N MET A 169 -15.23 -1.44 -15.96
CA MET A 169 -13.93 -1.11 -15.38
C MET A 169 -13.01 -2.31 -15.25
N ASP A 170 -13.52 -3.48 -14.86
CA ASP A 170 -12.75 -4.73 -14.78
C ASP A 170 -12.18 -5.12 -16.15
N ARG A 171 -12.93 -4.89 -17.24
CA ARG A 171 -12.43 -5.08 -18.61
C ARG A 171 -11.33 -4.08 -18.98
N VAL A 172 -11.44 -2.82 -18.51
CA VAL A 172 -10.40 -1.81 -18.69
C VAL A 172 -9.12 -2.26 -17.96
N VAL A 173 -9.22 -2.71 -16.71
CA VAL A 173 -8.10 -3.28 -15.95
C VAL A 173 -7.50 -4.50 -16.68
N GLY A 174 -8.35 -5.33 -17.30
CA GLY A 174 -7.92 -6.48 -18.10
C GLY A 174 -6.96 -6.06 -19.23
N PHE A 175 -7.36 -5.13 -20.08
CA PHE A 175 -6.48 -4.72 -21.18
C PHE A 175 -5.26 -3.90 -20.72
N GLN A 176 -5.35 -3.17 -19.60
CA GLN A 176 -4.17 -2.51 -18.99
C GLN A 176 -3.12 -3.55 -18.59
N LYS A 177 -3.55 -4.65 -17.96
CA LYS A 177 -2.69 -5.76 -17.57
C LYS A 177 -2.08 -6.48 -18.79
N GLU A 178 -2.89 -6.76 -19.81
CA GLU A 178 -2.44 -7.37 -21.06
C GLU A 178 -1.43 -6.48 -21.78
N SER A 179 -1.70 -5.18 -21.86
CA SER A 179 -0.77 -4.21 -22.45
C SER A 179 0.54 -4.13 -21.67
N ALA A 180 0.50 -4.10 -20.35
CA ALA A 180 1.70 -4.11 -19.52
C ALA A 180 2.55 -5.35 -19.82
N ALA A 181 1.94 -6.53 -19.85
CA ALA A 181 2.63 -7.79 -20.16
C ALA A 181 3.23 -7.77 -21.58
N ALA A 182 2.48 -7.29 -22.58
CA ALA A 182 2.92 -7.26 -23.97
C ALA A 182 4.10 -6.31 -24.20
N ASN A 183 4.19 -5.23 -23.42
CA ASN A 183 5.23 -4.20 -23.56
C ASN A 183 6.39 -4.37 -22.55
N GLY A 184 6.37 -5.39 -21.70
CA GLY A 184 7.36 -5.57 -20.64
C GLY A 184 7.28 -4.47 -19.57
N TRP A 185 6.11 -3.84 -19.41
CA TRP A 185 5.84 -2.87 -18.37
C TRP A 185 5.41 -3.55 -17.08
N GLU A 186 5.55 -2.84 -15.98
CA GLU A 186 5.10 -3.30 -14.67
C GLU A 186 3.59 -3.06 -14.48
N PHE A 187 2.96 -3.84 -13.60
CA PHE A 187 1.52 -3.71 -13.34
C PHE A 187 1.20 -3.90 -11.86
N VAL A 188 0.33 -3.03 -11.33
CA VAL A 188 -0.28 -3.16 -9.99
C VAL A 188 -1.79 -3.18 -10.15
N ASP A 189 -2.44 -4.20 -9.62
CA ASP A 189 -3.90 -4.29 -9.55
C ASP A 189 -4.41 -3.68 -8.25
N PHE A 190 -5.12 -2.56 -8.33
CA PHE A 190 -5.87 -2.01 -7.19
C PHE A 190 -7.30 -2.54 -7.15
N SER A 191 -7.91 -2.86 -8.31
CA SER A 191 -9.33 -3.18 -8.42
C SER A 191 -9.70 -4.43 -7.64
N ALA A 192 -9.17 -5.59 -8.03
CA ALA A 192 -9.59 -6.87 -7.45
C ALA A 192 -9.34 -6.96 -5.92
N PRO A 193 -8.16 -6.56 -5.37
CA PRO A 193 -7.95 -6.56 -3.93
C PRO A 193 -8.88 -5.61 -3.16
N MET A 194 -9.16 -4.42 -3.71
CA MET A 194 -10.05 -3.46 -3.05
C MET A 194 -11.50 -3.93 -3.04
N VAL A 195 -11.97 -4.57 -4.12
CA VAL A 195 -13.30 -5.22 -4.15
C VAL A 195 -13.40 -6.30 -3.09
N GLU A 196 -12.38 -7.14 -2.94
CA GLU A 196 -12.37 -8.22 -1.95
C GLU A 196 -12.38 -7.67 -0.51
N ILE A 197 -11.58 -6.64 -0.23
CA ILE A 197 -11.57 -5.95 1.07
C ILE A 197 -12.96 -5.36 1.36
N GLY A 198 -13.55 -4.66 0.39
CA GLY A 198 -14.90 -4.10 0.52
C GLY A 198 -15.95 -5.16 0.86
N ARG A 199 -16.01 -6.25 0.10
CA ARG A 199 -16.94 -7.36 0.33
C ARG A 199 -16.76 -8.01 1.71
N ARG A 200 -15.53 -8.21 2.13
CA ARG A 200 -15.23 -8.79 3.45
C ARG A 200 -15.77 -7.93 4.59
N VAL A 201 -15.61 -6.62 4.52
CA VAL A 201 -16.12 -5.70 5.55
C VAL A 201 -17.64 -5.55 5.46
N GLN A 202 -18.20 -5.49 4.25
CA GLN A 202 -19.64 -5.37 4.02
C GLN A 202 -20.44 -6.57 4.54
N ALA A 203 -19.83 -7.73 4.73
CA ALA A 203 -20.47 -8.88 5.36
C ALA A 203 -20.95 -8.57 6.80
N GLY A 204 -20.28 -7.70 7.52
CA GLY A 204 -20.68 -7.26 8.87
C GLY A 204 -21.18 -5.81 8.92
N GLN A 205 -20.85 -4.99 7.92
CA GLN A 205 -21.20 -3.58 7.83
C GLN A 205 -21.62 -3.23 6.39
N PRO A 206 -22.87 -3.49 5.99
CA PRO A 206 -23.34 -3.39 4.60
C PRO A 206 -23.15 -2.00 3.94
N SER A 207 -23.12 -0.92 4.74
CA SER A 207 -22.89 0.45 4.26
C SER A 207 -21.42 0.83 4.07
N PHE A 208 -20.48 -0.05 4.45
CA PHE A 208 -19.07 0.23 4.31
C PHE A 208 -18.67 0.35 2.83
N SER A 209 -17.86 1.35 2.52
CA SER A 209 -17.19 1.50 1.22
C SER A 209 -15.76 1.98 1.44
N LEU A 210 -14.79 1.46 0.69
CA LEU A 210 -13.44 2.03 0.64
C LEU A 210 -13.43 3.42 -0.01
N SER A 211 -14.48 3.74 -0.79
CA SER A 211 -14.71 5.07 -1.33
C SER A 211 -15.47 5.93 -0.34
N MET A 212 -15.46 7.24 -0.58
CA MET A 212 -16.36 8.19 0.06
C MET A 212 -17.82 7.89 -0.32
N GLY A 213 -18.76 8.69 0.15
CA GLY A 213 -20.18 8.50 -0.13
C GLY A 213 -20.56 8.56 -1.62
N ASP A 214 -19.66 8.95 -2.50
CA ASP A 214 -19.84 9.00 -3.97
C ASP A 214 -19.57 7.69 -4.70
N ARG A 215 -19.06 6.66 -4.02
CA ARG A 215 -18.68 5.35 -4.58
C ARG A 215 -17.49 5.37 -5.54
N ILE A 216 -16.86 6.51 -5.76
CA ILE A 216 -15.85 6.79 -6.80
C ILE A 216 -14.49 7.01 -6.17
N HIS A 217 -14.39 8.02 -5.32
CA HIS A 217 -13.14 8.48 -4.76
C HIS A 217 -12.81 7.71 -3.48
N PRO A 218 -11.69 7.01 -3.41
CA PRO A 218 -11.25 6.37 -2.18
C PRO A 218 -11.21 7.38 -1.02
N ASP A 219 -11.61 6.96 0.18
CA ASP A 219 -11.40 7.73 1.40
C ASP A 219 -9.94 7.60 1.84
N ASN A 220 -9.49 8.26 2.89
CA ASN A 220 -8.06 8.23 3.27
C ASN A 220 -7.58 6.80 3.57
N ASP A 221 -8.40 5.96 4.20
CA ASP A 221 -8.11 4.54 4.37
C ASP A 221 -8.06 3.78 3.04
N GLY A 222 -8.95 4.09 2.10
CA GLY A 222 -8.94 3.52 0.75
C GLY A 222 -7.66 3.89 -0.02
N HIS A 223 -7.24 5.15 0.05
CA HIS A 223 -5.96 5.58 -0.50
C HIS A 223 -4.76 4.90 0.17
N MET A 224 -4.84 4.65 1.49
CA MET A 224 -3.78 3.92 2.19
C MET A 224 -3.74 2.45 1.79
N VAL A 225 -4.89 1.82 1.52
CA VAL A 225 -4.94 0.49 0.92
C VAL A 225 -4.25 0.48 -0.45
N MET A 226 -4.48 1.48 -1.31
CA MET A 226 -3.77 1.60 -2.60
C MET A 226 -2.25 1.71 -2.39
N ALA A 227 -1.80 2.55 -1.46
CA ALA A 227 -0.38 2.69 -1.13
C ALA A 227 0.22 1.36 -0.62
N TYR A 228 -0.48 0.67 0.27
CA TYR A 228 -0.08 -0.65 0.76
C TYR A 228 0.07 -1.68 -0.39
N LEU A 229 -0.91 -1.75 -1.30
CA LEU A 229 -0.87 -2.67 -2.44
C LEU A 229 0.31 -2.36 -3.38
N TYR A 230 0.60 -1.09 -3.62
CA TYR A 230 1.74 -0.66 -4.42
C TYR A 230 3.07 -1.06 -3.76
N LEU A 231 3.24 -0.75 -2.48
CA LEU A 231 4.44 -1.10 -1.71
C LEU A 231 4.62 -2.63 -1.60
N LYS A 232 3.52 -3.36 -1.47
CA LYS A 232 3.53 -4.83 -1.47
C LYS A 232 3.99 -5.38 -2.82
N ALA A 233 3.52 -4.82 -3.93
CA ALA A 233 3.98 -5.15 -5.27
C ALA A 233 5.47 -4.86 -5.46
N GLN A 234 6.03 -3.87 -4.76
CA GLN A 234 7.46 -3.57 -4.72
C GLN A 234 8.27 -4.50 -3.79
N GLY A 235 7.63 -5.48 -3.15
CA GLY A 235 8.31 -6.45 -2.30
C GLY A 235 8.73 -5.93 -0.92
N PHE A 236 8.06 -4.89 -0.41
CA PHE A 236 8.35 -4.35 0.91
C PHE A 236 7.66 -5.10 2.06
N ALA A 237 6.66 -5.94 1.77
CA ALA A 237 6.01 -6.74 2.79
C ALA A 237 7.00 -7.60 3.57
N GLY A 238 6.93 -7.53 4.91
CA GLY A 238 7.82 -8.26 5.81
C GLY A 238 9.17 -7.58 6.08
N ARG A 239 9.46 -6.42 5.46
CA ARG A 239 10.65 -5.64 5.82
C ARG A 239 10.42 -4.86 7.09
N GLU A 240 11.25 -5.14 8.09
CA GLU A 240 11.17 -4.49 9.40
C GLU A 240 11.72 -3.06 9.36
N VAL A 241 11.18 -2.19 10.22
CA VAL A 241 11.80 -0.90 10.55
C VAL A 241 13.12 -1.15 11.26
N ALA A 242 13.03 -1.95 12.35
CA ALA A 242 14.17 -2.46 13.07
C ALA A 242 13.79 -3.78 13.77
N ASP A 243 14.81 -4.61 14.08
CA ASP A 243 14.66 -5.82 14.90
C ASP A 243 15.79 -5.89 15.93
N VAL A 244 15.45 -5.61 17.17
CA VAL A 244 16.36 -5.63 18.32
C VAL A 244 16.13 -6.89 19.13
N GLN A 245 17.18 -7.70 19.31
CA GLN A 245 17.13 -8.87 20.20
C GLN A 245 18.26 -8.83 21.22
N ILE A 246 17.92 -8.92 22.51
CA ILE A 246 18.81 -8.82 23.65
C ILE A 246 18.71 -10.04 24.56
N ASP A 247 19.83 -10.58 25.01
CA ASP A 247 19.93 -11.48 26.15
C ASP A 247 20.18 -10.65 27.40
N ALA A 248 19.14 -10.44 28.20
CA ALA A 248 19.22 -9.65 29.41
C ALA A 248 20.09 -10.29 30.51
N ALA A 249 20.16 -11.64 30.56
CA ALA A 249 20.95 -12.34 31.58
C ALA A 249 22.47 -12.14 31.36
N LYS A 250 22.87 -12.03 30.09
CA LYS A 250 24.29 -11.87 29.70
C LYS A 250 24.64 -10.43 29.32
N ALA A 251 23.69 -9.51 29.35
CA ALA A 251 23.83 -8.13 28.81
C ALA A 251 24.46 -8.16 27.38
N LYS A 252 23.90 -8.97 26.49
CA LYS A 252 24.44 -9.19 25.14
C LYS A 252 23.38 -8.87 24.07
N VAL A 253 23.77 -8.09 23.05
CA VAL A 253 22.98 -7.92 21.82
C VAL A 253 23.06 -9.22 21.02
N LEU A 254 21.92 -9.81 20.69
CA LEU A 254 21.80 -11.01 19.88
C LEU A 254 21.53 -10.66 18.39
N LYS A 255 20.77 -9.58 18.17
CA LYS A 255 20.47 -9.04 16.83
C LYS A 255 20.27 -7.53 16.93
N ALA A 256 20.82 -6.80 15.97
CA ALA A 256 20.54 -5.40 15.70
C ALA A 256 20.28 -5.32 14.18
N GLY A 257 19.01 -5.50 13.78
CA GLY A 257 18.61 -5.45 12.38
C GLY A 257 18.13 -4.04 12.03
N ASN A 258 18.72 -3.43 11.02
CA ASN A 258 18.43 -2.06 10.55
C ASN A 258 18.52 -0.99 11.68
N CYS A 259 19.46 -1.20 12.62
CA CYS A 259 19.74 -0.28 13.72
C CYS A 259 21.12 -0.57 14.33
N GLU A 260 21.63 0.38 15.11
CA GLU A 260 22.79 0.21 15.97
C GLU A 260 22.37 0.19 17.44
N ILE A 261 22.97 -0.69 18.24
CA ILE A 261 22.75 -0.78 19.67
C ILE A 261 24.11 -0.61 20.37
N THR A 262 24.21 0.43 21.20
CA THR A 262 25.41 0.72 21.99
C THR A 262 25.07 0.87 23.47
N GLY A 263 26.07 0.91 24.36
CA GLY A 263 25.89 1.17 25.77
C GLY A 263 25.01 0.16 26.53
N LEU A 264 24.80 -1.06 25.99
CA LEU A 264 23.97 -2.06 26.67
C LEU A 264 24.52 -2.43 28.03
N ARG A 265 23.72 -2.23 29.08
CA ARG A 265 24.05 -2.55 30.47
C ARG A 265 22.84 -3.05 31.21
N ARG A 266 23.14 -3.83 32.24
CA ARG A 266 22.14 -4.28 33.22
C ARG A 266 22.54 -3.84 34.63
N ASN A 267 21.61 -3.17 35.30
CA ASN A 267 21.74 -2.79 36.68
C ASN A 267 20.56 -3.36 37.48
N GLY A 268 20.81 -4.48 38.19
CA GLY A 268 19.76 -5.19 38.89
C GLY A 268 18.65 -5.70 37.91
N ARG A 269 17.48 -5.10 38.02
CA ARG A 269 16.35 -5.40 37.11
C ARG A 269 16.29 -4.45 35.91
N GLU A 270 16.95 -3.32 35.94
CA GLU A 270 16.97 -2.35 34.86
C GLU A 270 17.91 -2.81 33.74
N ILE A 271 17.46 -2.61 32.50
CA ILE A 271 18.24 -2.80 31.27
C ILE A 271 18.15 -1.51 30.49
N SER A 272 19.29 -0.98 30.09
CA SER A 272 19.38 0.23 29.31
C SER A 272 20.37 0.08 28.18
N PHE A 273 20.10 0.75 27.07
CA PHE A 273 20.95 0.80 25.88
C PHE A 273 20.61 2.04 25.04
N ASP A 274 21.55 2.45 24.22
CA ASP A 274 21.33 3.47 23.22
C ASP A 274 20.93 2.78 21.92
N TYR A 275 19.89 3.29 21.26
CA TYR A 275 19.32 2.74 20.04
C TYR A 275 19.34 3.80 18.95
N LEU A 276 19.99 3.52 17.82
CA LEU A 276 20.01 4.35 16.64
C LEU A 276 19.39 3.56 15.47
N ALA A 277 18.16 3.91 15.08
CA ALA A 277 17.50 3.32 13.93
C ALA A 277 18.04 3.86 12.62
N GLU A 278 18.14 3.01 11.59
CA GLU A 278 18.48 3.41 10.21
C GLU A 278 17.22 3.79 9.41
N ALA A 279 16.03 3.55 9.96
CA ALA A 279 14.75 3.91 9.39
C ALA A 279 13.78 4.36 10.48
N LEU A 280 12.79 5.16 10.10
CA LEU A 280 11.70 5.58 11.00
C LEU A 280 10.44 4.73 10.76
N PRO A 281 9.63 4.49 11.79
CA PRO A 281 8.27 4.00 11.60
C PRO A 281 7.48 4.96 10.72
N TYR A 282 6.57 4.40 9.90
CA TYR A 282 5.65 5.20 9.12
C TYR A 282 4.62 5.86 10.06
N PRO A 283 4.51 7.19 10.08
CA PRO A 283 3.55 7.89 10.93
C PRO A 283 2.15 7.79 10.31
N LEU A 284 1.28 6.96 10.87
CA LEU A 284 -0.10 6.84 10.43
C LEU A 284 -0.91 8.05 10.90
N ASP A 285 -1.52 8.75 9.95
CA ASP A 285 -2.37 9.89 10.26
C ASP A 285 -3.73 9.43 10.78
N THR A 286 -4.13 9.95 11.93
CA THR A 286 -5.41 9.66 12.60
C THR A 286 -6.49 10.69 12.28
N LEU A 287 -6.16 11.76 11.54
CA LEU A 287 -7.10 12.78 11.11
C LEU A 287 -7.65 12.46 9.71
N THR A 288 -8.83 12.97 9.43
CA THR A 288 -9.43 12.90 8.09
C THR A 288 -9.03 14.12 7.27
N HIS A 289 -8.66 13.90 6.01
CA HIS A 289 -8.28 14.95 5.08
C HIS A 289 -9.11 14.89 3.81
N GLY A 290 -9.45 16.06 3.29
CA GLY A 290 -10.27 16.19 2.10
C GLY A 290 -11.76 16.36 2.38
N MET A 291 -12.44 17.09 1.49
CA MET A 291 -13.87 17.35 1.60
C MET A 291 -14.66 16.06 1.36
N GLY A 292 -15.51 15.68 2.32
CA GLY A 292 -16.34 14.48 2.25
C GLY A 292 -15.68 13.22 2.87
N SER A 293 -14.40 13.27 3.25
CA SER A 293 -13.74 12.19 3.98
C SER A 293 -14.36 11.94 5.35
N LYS A 294 -14.50 10.68 5.71
CA LYS A 294 -15.07 10.22 6.99
C LYS A 294 -14.11 9.36 7.78
N ARG A 295 -13.11 8.77 7.12
CA ARG A 295 -12.15 7.85 7.72
C ARG A 295 -10.74 8.36 7.54
N SER A 296 -9.89 8.08 8.54
CA SER A 296 -8.49 8.47 8.53
C SER A 296 -7.61 7.43 7.84
N GLN A 297 -6.39 7.79 7.52
CA GLN A 297 -5.37 6.88 7.00
C GLN A 297 -5.14 5.70 7.95
N ALA A 298 -5.08 5.94 9.26
CA ALA A 298 -4.82 4.92 10.27
C ALA A 298 -5.89 3.80 10.30
N GLU A 299 -7.11 4.08 9.84
CA GLU A 299 -8.18 3.06 9.80
C GLU A 299 -7.90 1.95 8.78
N ALA A 300 -7.01 2.18 7.82
CA ALA A 300 -6.56 1.14 6.89
C ALA A 300 -5.90 -0.05 7.59
N THR A 301 -5.36 0.11 8.81
CA THR A 301 -4.78 -1.00 9.60
C THR A 301 -5.80 -2.06 9.99
N LYS A 302 -7.09 -1.72 9.97
CA LYS A 302 -8.20 -2.67 10.18
C LYS A 302 -8.54 -3.45 8.90
N LEU A 303 -8.07 -2.99 7.76
CA LEU A 303 -8.41 -3.48 6.43
C LEU A 303 -7.29 -4.35 5.83
N VAL A 304 -6.05 -3.95 6.05
CA VAL A 304 -4.83 -4.61 5.58
C VAL A 304 -3.80 -4.68 6.71
N PRO A 305 -2.92 -5.69 6.73
CA PRO A 305 -1.91 -5.87 7.78
C PRO A 305 -0.72 -4.91 7.60
N PHE A 306 -1.01 -3.58 7.57
CA PHE A 306 0.02 -2.58 7.30
C PHE A 306 1.10 -2.54 8.40
N ILE A 307 0.70 -2.65 9.66
CA ILE A 307 1.66 -2.65 10.78
C ILE A 307 2.58 -3.87 10.68
N GLU A 308 2.00 -5.05 10.51
CA GLU A 308 2.72 -6.33 10.53
C GLU A 308 3.62 -6.52 9.30
N GLU A 309 3.20 -6.00 8.14
CA GLU A 309 3.93 -6.20 6.89
C GLU A 309 4.82 -5.00 6.50
N MET A 310 4.43 -3.78 6.85
CA MET A 310 5.08 -2.55 6.35
C MET A 310 5.69 -1.68 7.44
N ASN A 311 5.31 -1.87 8.72
CA ASN A 311 5.69 -0.93 9.78
C ASN A 311 6.15 -1.63 11.07
N ARG A 312 6.73 -2.81 10.94
CA ARG A 312 7.12 -3.62 12.09
C ARG A 312 8.45 -3.18 12.67
N GLU A 313 8.42 -2.73 13.92
CA GLU A 313 9.59 -2.49 14.76
C GLU A 313 9.54 -3.46 15.94
N MET A 314 10.54 -4.33 16.04
CA MET A 314 10.54 -5.46 16.98
C MET A 314 11.55 -5.29 18.09
N LEU A 315 11.11 -5.54 19.32
CA LEU A 315 11.99 -5.68 20.49
C LEU A 315 11.78 -7.05 21.13
N THR A 316 12.83 -7.84 21.21
CA THR A 316 12.87 -9.11 21.94
C THR A 316 13.90 -9.04 23.05
N VAL A 317 13.48 -9.26 24.31
CA VAL A 317 14.40 -9.27 25.45
C VAL A 317 14.26 -10.59 26.20
N LYS A 318 15.22 -11.47 26.01
CA LYS A 318 15.25 -12.81 26.64
C LYS A 318 15.82 -12.79 28.05
N GLY A 319 15.40 -13.73 28.88
CA GLY A 319 15.95 -13.91 30.22
C GLY A 319 15.36 -13.01 31.30
N LEU A 320 14.20 -12.39 31.03
CA LEU A 320 13.46 -11.58 32.00
C LEU A 320 12.44 -12.39 32.79
N LYS A 321 12.17 -11.97 34.07
CA LYS A 321 11.12 -12.54 34.94
C LYS A 321 10.31 -11.42 35.57
N GLY A 322 8.97 -11.56 35.53
CA GLY A 322 8.03 -10.55 36.01
C GLY A 322 7.78 -9.46 34.94
N ASP A 323 7.23 -8.33 35.35
CA ASP A 323 6.82 -7.26 34.44
C ASP A 323 7.88 -6.18 34.34
N TYR A 324 7.97 -5.59 33.13
CA TYR A 324 8.89 -4.50 32.79
C TYR A 324 8.15 -3.40 32.04
N THR A 325 8.45 -2.17 32.41
CA THR A 325 7.99 -0.99 31.67
C THR A 325 9.10 -0.50 30.76
N LEU A 326 8.78 -0.34 29.48
CA LEU A 326 9.67 0.24 28.48
C LEU A 326 9.53 1.76 28.50
N TYR A 327 10.66 2.43 28.50
CA TYR A 327 10.79 3.86 28.27
C TYR A 327 11.68 4.11 27.06
N ILE A 328 11.35 5.09 26.24
CA ILE A 328 12.17 5.61 25.14
C ILE A 328 12.32 7.10 25.39
N ASP A 329 13.55 7.58 25.52
CA ASP A 329 13.88 9.00 25.80
C ASP A 329 13.13 9.59 27.01
N GLY A 330 12.85 8.73 28.01
CA GLY A 330 12.11 9.10 29.21
C GLY A 330 10.60 8.98 29.10
N GLU A 331 10.06 8.81 27.92
CA GLU A 331 8.62 8.62 27.70
C GLU A 331 8.22 7.14 27.94
N ARG A 332 7.11 6.95 28.65
CA ARG A 332 6.57 5.61 28.93
C ARG A 332 5.83 5.07 27.72
N ILE A 333 6.34 3.95 27.14
CA ILE A 333 5.75 3.31 25.96
C ILE A 333 4.71 2.25 26.36
N GLY A 334 5.06 1.36 27.31
CA GLY A 334 4.15 0.31 27.73
C GLY A 334 4.75 -0.61 28.78
N THR A 335 3.95 -1.58 29.25
CA THR A 335 4.38 -2.58 30.22
C THR A 335 4.05 -3.97 29.70
N TRP A 336 5.04 -4.86 29.72
CA TRP A 336 4.92 -6.25 29.26
C TRP A 336 5.56 -7.20 30.26
N SER A 337 5.05 -8.42 30.32
CA SER A 337 5.71 -9.48 31.06
C SER A 337 7.03 -9.89 30.40
N GLY A 338 7.96 -10.42 31.18
CA GLY A 338 9.22 -10.96 30.65
C GLY A 338 9.01 -12.07 29.63
N LYS A 339 7.87 -12.79 29.68
CA LYS A 339 7.48 -13.78 28.68
C LYS A 339 7.15 -13.09 27.34
N GLN A 340 6.30 -12.06 27.35
CA GLN A 340 5.94 -11.30 26.16
C GLN A 340 7.16 -10.65 25.52
N LEU A 341 8.04 -10.02 26.33
CA LEU A 341 9.29 -9.45 25.83
C LEU A 341 10.22 -10.52 25.25
N GLY A 342 10.21 -11.74 25.82
CA GLY A 342 11.00 -12.87 25.32
C GLY A 342 10.47 -13.45 23.99
N GLU A 343 9.18 -13.31 23.72
CA GLU A 343 8.51 -13.69 22.47
C GLU A 343 8.63 -12.59 21.40
N GLY A 344 8.88 -11.37 21.83
CA GLY A 344 8.97 -10.18 20.97
C GLY A 344 7.71 -9.33 21.02
N VAL A 345 7.89 -8.02 21.12
CA VAL A 345 6.83 -7.01 21.08
C VAL A 345 7.04 -6.08 19.87
N CYS A 346 5.94 -5.66 19.26
CA CYS A 346 5.92 -4.85 18.04
C CYS A 346 5.26 -3.48 18.28
N GLY A 347 5.63 -2.47 17.50
CA GLY A 347 4.94 -1.18 17.50
C GLY A 347 5.38 -0.25 18.64
N LEU A 348 6.66 -0.21 18.92
CA LEU A 348 7.21 0.52 20.08
C LEU A 348 7.11 2.04 19.97
N LEU A 349 7.03 2.59 18.76
CA LEU A 349 7.05 4.04 18.50
C LEU A 349 5.75 4.56 17.84
N ILE A 350 4.69 3.75 17.81
CA ILE A 350 3.38 4.16 17.28
C ILE A 350 2.47 4.49 18.46
N SER A 351 2.68 5.65 19.06
CA SER A 351 1.77 6.23 20.07
C SER A 351 1.45 7.68 19.73
#